data_439b09388e9b8567456dfffc7a84c832
#
_entry.id   439b09388e9b8567456dfffc7a84c832
#
_cell.length_a   1.000
_cell.length_b   1.000
_cell.length_c   1.000
_cell.angle_alpha   90.00
_cell.angle_beta   90.00
_cell.angle_gamma   90.00
#
_symmetry.space_group_name_H-M   'P 1'
#
loop_
_entity.id
_entity.type
_entity.pdbx_description
1 polymer ?
#
loop_
_entity_poly.entity_id
_entity_poly.type
_entity_poly.pdbx_seq_one_letter_code
_entity_poly.pdbx_strand_id
1 'polypeptide(L)'
;MDRTDRHCRYFFRQLSKKSLLYTEMITADAIINGNRKKLLSFSDEEHPLALQIGGSNPDTLAEATKIGLDWGYDEINLNVGCPSSRVSSGQFGACLMKKKELVAECVEAMVQPSSDIPITIKCRIGVDEQDPELVLPDFIETVSNSGVSIFIIHARKAILNGLNPKENRKIPPIKYDFVN
;
A
#
# COMPACT_ATOMS: atom_id res chain seq x y z
N MET A 1 -6.71 -8.90 6.20
CA MET A 1 -6.40 -10.03 5.32
C MET A 1 -7.53 -11.04 5.46
N ASP A 2 -7.72 -11.87 4.45
CA ASP A 2 -8.80 -12.86 4.33
C ASP A 2 -10.23 -12.29 4.32
N ARG A 3 -10.41 -11.08 3.75
CA ARG A 3 -11.70 -10.39 3.70
C ARG A 3 -12.08 -9.83 2.34
N THR A 4 -11.10 -9.57 1.47
CA THR A 4 -11.30 -8.98 0.14
C THR A 4 -10.60 -9.82 -0.94
N ASP A 5 -10.91 -11.13 -0.93
CA ASP A 5 -10.51 -12.04 -1.97
C ASP A 5 -11.22 -11.73 -3.30
N ARG A 6 -10.89 -12.45 -4.37
CA ARG A 6 -11.51 -12.25 -5.69
C ARG A 6 -13.04 -12.39 -5.68
N HIS A 7 -13.60 -13.24 -4.80
CA HIS A 7 -15.05 -13.44 -4.72
C HIS A 7 -15.74 -12.24 -4.07
N CYS A 8 -15.13 -11.70 -3.01
CA CYS A 8 -15.60 -10.47 -2.37
C CYS A 8 -15.49 -9.27 -3.32
N ARG A 9 -14.39 -9.13 -4.08
CA ARG A 9 -14.22 -8.06 -5.07
C ARG A 9 -15.22 -8.18 -6.20
N TYR A 10 -15.46 -9.37 -6.72
CA TYR A 10 -16.51 -9.62 -7.70
C TYR A 10 -17.89 -9.17 -7.19
N PHE A 11 -18.21 -9.52 -5.94
CA PHE A 11 -19.46 -9.07 -5.30
C PHE A 11 -19.54 -7.53 -5.22
N PHE A 12 -18.46 -6.85 -4.78
CA PHE A 12 -18.44 -5.39 -4.75
C PHE A 12 -18.59 -4.76 -6.13
N ARG A 13 -18.09 -5.39 -7.17
CA ARG A 13 -18.27 -4.93 -8.55
C ARG A 13 -19.72 -4.96 -8.99
N GLN A 14 -20.53 -5.90 -8.49
CA GLN A 14 -21.96 -5.90 -8.74
C GLN A 14 -22.67 -4.69 -8.11
N LEU A 15 -22.15 -4.18 -7.01
CA LEU A 15 -22.69 -3.00 -6.31
C LEU A 15 -22.18 -1.68 -6.90
N SER A 16 -20.97 -1.65 -7.43
CA SER A 16 -20.37 -0.44 -7.98
C SER A 16 -19.50 -0.73 -9.21
N LYS A 17 -19.94 -0.23 -10.35
CA LYS A 17 -19.19 -0.36 -11.63
C LYS A 17 -18.00 0.59 -11.76
N LYS A 18 -17.92 1.64 -10.91
CA LYS A 18 -16.93 2.71 -11.04
C LYS A 18 -15.84 2.69 -9.96
N SER A 19 -16.05 1.96 -8.87
CA SER A 19 -15.08 1.93 -7.77
C SER A 19 -13.79 1.23 -8.19
N LEU A 20 -12.65 1.83 -7.91
CA LEU A 20 -11.36 1.13 -7.94
C LEU A 20 -11.34 0.12 -6.79
N LEU A 21 -11.22 -1.15 -7.11
CA LEU A 21 -11.11 -2.22 -6.12
C LEU A 21 -9.64 -2.50 -5.81
N TYR A 22 -9.38 -2.98 -4.60
CA TYR A 22 -8.02 -3.33 -4.16
C TYR A 22 -7.93 -4.81 -3.79
N THR A 23 -6.81 -5.43 -4.15
CA THR A 23 -6.45 -6.72 -3.57
C THR A 23 -6.16 -6.55 -2.08
N GLU A 24 -6.08 -7.66 -1.36
CA GLU A 24 -5.39 -7.66 -0.08
C GLU A 24 -3.89 -7.40 -0.31
N MET A 25 -3.20 -6.95 0.73
CA MET A 25 -1.75 -6.75 0.64
C MET A 25 -1.04 -8.09 0.45
N ILE A 26 -0.27 -8.21 -0.63
CA ILE A 26 0.59 -9.36 -0.94
C ILE A 26 2.04 -8.88 -0.83
N THR A 27 2.91 -9.66 -0.17
CA THR A 27 4.32 -9.27 -0.09
C THR A 27 5.03 -9.46 -1.43
N ALA A 28 6.02 -8.61 -1.73
CA ALA A 28 6.83 -8.71 -2.95
C ALA A 28 7.44 -10.12 -3.09
N ASP A 29 8.02 -10.66 -2.00
CA ASP A 29 8.58 -12.01 -2.00
C ASP A 29 7.55 -13.09 -2.34
N ALA A 30 6.30 -12.95 -1.86
CA ALA A 30 5.25 -13.90 -2.21
C ALA A 30 4.82 -13.81 -3.67
N ILE A 31 4.85 -12.63 -4.27
CA ILE A 31 4.58 -12.41 -5.70
C ILE A 31 5.69 -13.06 -6.56
N ILE A 32 6.95 -12.90 -6.15
CA ILE A 32 8.10 -13.41 -6.89
C ILE A 32 8.19 -14.93 -6.78
N ASN A 33 8.14 -15.46 -5.55
CA ASN A 33 8.48 -16.85 -5.25
C ASN A 33 7.27 -17.75 -4.99
N GLY A 34 6.08 -17.19 -4.82
CA GLY A 34 4.86 -17.92 -4.48
C GLY A 34 4.07 -18.44 -5.68
N ASN A 35 2.92 -19.01 -5.38
CA ASN A 35 1.97 -19.43 -6.43
C ASN A 35 1.21 -18.22 -6.98
N ARG A 36 1.73 -17.61 -8.04
CA ARG A 36 1.17 -16.40 -8.66
C ARG A 36 -0.29 -16.58 -9.06
N LYS A 37 -0.68 -17.74 -9.61
CA LYS A 37 -2.07 -17.99 -9.98
C LYS A 37 -3.00 -17.93 -8.77
N LYS A 38 -2.58 -18.43 -7.63
CA LYS A 38 -3.38 -18.34 -6.39
C LYS A 38 -3.42 -16.92 -5.83
N LEU A 39 -2.32 -16.17 -5.92
CA LEU A 39 -2.16 -14.88 -5.27
C LEU A 39 -2.72 -13.72 -6.12
N LEU A 40 -2.57 -13.79 -7.45
CA LEU A 40 -2.80 -12.67 -8.35
C LEU A 40 -4.02 -12.84 -9.27
N SER A 41 -4.67 -14.03 -9.30
CA SER A 41 -5.80 -14.19 -10.22
C SER A 41 -7.01 -13.36 -9.80
N PHE A 42 -7.67 -12.81 -10.80
CA PHE A 42 -8.91 -12.05 -10.71
C PHE A 42 -9.79 -12.37 -11.92
N SER A 43 -11.03 -11.88 -11.91
CA SER A 43 -11.95 -11.94 -13.04
C SER A 43 -11.96 -10.60 -13.78
N ASP A 44 -12.16 -10.60 -15.09
CA ASP A 44 -12.17 -9.37 -15.92
C ASP A 44 -13.19 -8.35 -15.41
N GLU A 45 -14.28 -8.81 -14.82
CA GLU A 45 -15.30 -7.95 -14.22
C GLU A 45 -14.81 -7.16 -13.01
N GLU A 46 -13.70 -7.56 -12.35
CA GLU A 46 -13.19 -6.85 -11.18
C GLU A 46 -12.55 -5.48 -11.52
N HIS A 47 -12.19 -5.24 -12.78
CA HIS A 47 -11.61 -3.97 -13.23
C HIS A 47 -12.54 -2.75 -13.03
N PRO A 48 -12.01 -1.57 -12.67
CA PRO A 48 -10.59 -1.30 -12.40
C PRO A 48 -10.13 -1.87 -11.06
N LEU A 49 -8.94 -2.47 -11.05
CA LEU A 49 -8.38 -3.23 -9.92
C LEU A 49 -6.92 -2.85 -9.61
N ALA A 50 -6.65 -2.51 -8.36
CA ALA A 50 -5.31 -2.22 -7.85
C ALA A 50 -4.71 -3.43 -7.13
N LEU A 51 -3.43 -3.73 -7.44
CA LEU A 51 -2.62 -4.68 -6.68
C LEU A 51 -1.91 -3.95 -5.52
N GLN A 52 -2.19 -4.33 -4.28
CA GLN A 52 -1.46 -3.78 -3.14
C GLN A 52 -0.28 -4.67 -2.76
N ILE A 53 0.93 -4.10 -2.78
CA ILE A 53 2.20 -4.78 -2.48
C ILE A 53 2.74 -4.31 -1.13
N GLY A 54 3.30 -5.24 -0.36
CA GLY A 54 4.08 -4.98 0.85
C GLY A 54 5.54 -5.39 0.65
N GLY A 55 6.47 -4.51 1.02
CA GLY A 55 7.91 -4.73 0.92
C GLY A 55 8.68 -3.49 1.31
N SER A 56 10.01 -3.60 1.38
CA SER A 56 10.92 -2.51 1.72
C SER A 56 12.27 -2.62 0.99
N ASN A 57 12.40 -3.54 0.06
CA ASN A 57 13.59 -3.65 -0.77
C ASN A 57 13.25 -3.16 -2.19
N PRO A 58 13.97 -2.17 -2.74
CA PRO A 58 13.68 -1.59 -4.05
C PRO A 58 13.68 -2.62 -5.19
N ASP A 59 14.66 -3.51 -5.24
CA ASP A 59 14.80 -4.50 -6.32
C ASP A 59 13.61 -5.49 -6.34
N THR A 60 13.25 -6.03 -5.18
CA THR A 60 12.11 -6.97 -5.08
C THR A 60 10.78 -6.28 -5.35
N LEU A 61 10.63 -5.00 -4.98
CA LEU A 61 9.44 -4.23 -5.30
C LEU A 61 9.34 -3.92 -6.79
N ALA A 62 10.44 -3.59 -7.46
CA ALA A 62 10.48 -3.41 -8.92
C ALA A 62 10.08 -4.68 -9.65
N GLU A 63 10.63 -5.84 -9.25
CA GLU A 63 10.29 -7.14 -9.85
C GLU A 63 8.81 -7.51 -9.61
N ALA A 64 8.32 -7.34 -8.38
CA ALA A 64 6.92 -7.61 -8.05
C ALA A 64 5.97 -6.66 -8.81
N THR A 65 6.36 -5.39 -9.00
CA THR A 65 5.62 -4.42 -9.81
C THR A 65 5.53 -4.90 -11.26
N LYS A 66 6.63 -5.27 -11.87
CA LYS A 66 6.64 -5.80 -13.23
C LYS A 66 5.72 -7.02 -13.39
N ILE A 67 5.76 -7.95 -12.45
CA ILE A 67 4.85 -9.10 -12.44
C ILE A 67 3.39 -8.63 -12.35
N GLY A 68 3.06 -7.66 -11.50
CA GLY A 68 1.71 -7.10 -11.40
C GLY A 68 1.23 -6.47 -12.70
N LEU A 69 2.11 -5.73 -13.40
CA LEU A 69 1.82 -5.13 -14.70
C LEU A 69 1.56 -6.21 -15.77
N ASP A 70 2.38 -7.25 -15.81
CA ASP A 70 2.21 -8.39 -16.73
C ASP A 70 0.90 -9.16 -16.50
N TRP A 71 0.36 -9.11 -15.26
CA TRP A 71 -0.95 -9.68 -14.92
C TRP A 71 -2.13 -8.79 -15.31
N GLY A 72 -1.90 -7.52 -15.66
CA GLY A 72 -2.92 -6.60 -16.15
C GLY A 72 -3.65 -5.82 -15.06
N TYR A 73 -3.04 -5.57 -13.90
CA TYR A 73 -3.60 -4.66 -12.89
C TYR A 73 -3.59 -3.20 -13.37
N ASP A 74 -4.64 -2.44 -13.02
CA ASP A 74 -4.80 -1.04 -13.42
C ASP A 74 -4.02 -0.06 -12.55
N GLU A 75 -3.60 -0.48 -11.36
CA GLU A 75 -2.81 0.30 -10.41
C GLU A 75 -1.93 -0.64 -9.58
N ILE A 76 -0.71 -0.20 -9.25
CA ILE A 76 0.13 -0.86 -8.24
C ILE A 76 0.26 0.06 -7.04
N ASN A 77 -0.11 -0.43 -5.87
CA ASN A 77 -0.14 0.34 -4.62
C ASN A 77 0.86 -0.21 -3.61
N LEU A 78 1.75 0.66 -3.10
CA LEU A 78 2.66 0.31 -2.01
C LEU A 78 2.00 0.54 -0.65
N ASN A 79 2.01 -0.48 0.21
CA ASN A 79 1.51 -0.37 1.58
C ASN A 79 2.56 0.21 2.53
N VAL A 80 2.31 1.43 3.02
CA VAL A 80 3.10 2.14 4.04
C VAL A 80 2.23 2.45 5.27
N GLY A 81 1.17 1.66 5.50
CA GLY A 81 0.19 1.98 6.54
C GLY A 81 -0.22 0.83 7.46
N CYS A 82 0.17 -0.41 7.18
CA CYS A 82 -0.20 -1.56 8.00
C CYS A 82 0.63 -1.62 9.30
N PRO A 83 -0.01 -1.58 10.51
CA PRO A 83 0.70 -1.59 11.79
C PRO A 83 0.86 -3.00 12.39
N SER A 84 0.69 -4.05 11.61
CA SER A 84 0.78 -5.43 12.10
C SER A 84 2.20 -5.75 12.56
N SER A 85 2.36 -6.40 13.70
CA SER A 85 3.66 -6.86 14.21
C SER A 85 4.39 -7.78 13.22
N ARG A 86 3.66 -8.63 12.51
CA ARG A 86 4.22 -9.47 11.42
C ARG A 86 4.79 -8.63 10.28
N VAL A 87 4.14 -7.52 9.96
CA VAL A 87 4.57 -6.58 8.92
C VAL A 87 5.76 -5.75 9.43
N SER A 88 5.71 -5.29 10.67
CA SER A 88 6.80 -4.53 11.29
C SER A 88 8.07 -5.37 11.50
N SER A 89 7.94 -6.67 11.83
CA SER A 89 9.09 -7.59 11.89
C SER A 89 9.73 -7.81 10.51
N GLY A 90 8.94 -7.75 9.44
CA GLY A 90 9.40 -7.73 8.06
C GLY A 90 9.92 -6.35 7.59
N GLN A 91 9.96 -5.35 8.46
CA GLN A 91 10.42 -3.99 8.19
C GLN A 91 9.68 -3.26 7.05
N PHE A 92 8.40 -3.54 6.84
CA PHE A 92 7.55 -2.86 5.86
C PHE A 92 6.22 -2.41 6.49
N GLY A 93 5.32 -1.79 5.71
CA GLY A 93 4.08 -1.21 6.20
C GLY A 93 4.29 0.10 6.98
N ALA A 94 3.55 0.31 8.08
CA ALA A 94 3.54 1.60 8.78
C ALA A 94 4.90 2.03 9.35
N CYS A 95 5.80 1.10 9.70
CA CYS A 95 7.13 1.44 10.19
C CYS A 95 7.97 2.18 9.15
N LEU A 96 7.68 2.04 7.86
CA LEU A 96 8.34 2.76 6.77
C LEU A 96 8.08 4.27 6.82
N MET A 97 7.06 4.75 7.50
CA MET A 97 6.87 6.20 7.73
C MET A 97 8.03 6.85 8.50
N LYS A 98 8.88 6.06 9.15
CA LYS A 98 10.13 6.53 9.79
C LYS A 98 11.34 6.53 8.85
N LYS A 99 11.18 6.09 7.60
CA LYS A 99 12.27 5.88 6.63
C LYS A 99 11.84 6.39 5.25
N LYS A 100 11.48 7.67 5.17
CA LYS A 100 10.93 8.29 3.95
C LYS A 100 11.86 8.17 2.74
N GLU A 101 13.17 8.27 2.96
CA GLU A 101 14.19 8.12 1.92
C GLU A 101 14.16 6.70 1.31
N LEU A 102 14.05 5.67 2.15
CA LEU A 102 13.91 4.29 1.68
C LEU A 102 12.60 4.09 0.92
N VAL A 103 11.51 4.75 1.35
CA VAL A 103 10.23 4.70 0.59
C VAL A 103 10.40 5.37 -0.76
N ALA A 104 11.10 6.48 -0.84
CA ALA A 104 11.41 7.18 -2.09
C ALA A 104 12.20 6.29 -3.06
N GLU A 105 13.26 5.61 -2.58
CA GLU A 105 14.04 4.63 -3.36
C GLU A 105 13.17 3.47 -3.84
N CYS A 106 12.32 2.93 -2.97
CA CYS A 106 11.38 1.86 -3.34
C CYS A 106 10.41 2.30 -4.45
N VAL A 107 9.86 3.51 -4.32
CA VAL A 107 8.93 4.08 -5.29
C VAL A 107 9.61 4.33 -6.64
N GLU A 108 10.80 4.92 -6.63
CA GLU A 108 11.58 5.15 -7.85
C GLU A 108 11.80 3.84 -8.61
N ALA A 109 12.19 2.77 -7.89
CA ALA A 109 12.35 1.45 -8.47
C ALA A 109 11.05 0.84 -9.01
N MET A 110 9.90 1.11 -8.39
CA MET A 110 8.58 0.66 -8.85
C MET A 110 8.08 1.44 -10.08
N VAL A 111 8.42 2.73 -10.17
CA VAL A 111 8.01 3.60 -11.29
C VAL A 111 8.75 3.24 -12.57
N GLN A 112 10.03 2.83 -12.49
CA GLN A 112 10.84 2.50 -13.66
C GLN A 112 10.21 1.48 -14.62
N PRO A 113 9.66 0.33 -14.17
CA PRO A 113 9.00 -0.63 -15.06
C PRO A 113 7.58 -0.20 -15.46
N SER A 114 7.02 0.83 -14.84
CA SER A 114 5.64 1.28 -15.06
C SER A 114 5.62 2.44 -16.05
N SER A 115 5.18 2.21 -17.30
CA SER A 115 5.07 3.28 -18.30
C SER A 115 3.82 4.14 -18.09
N ASP A 116 2.65 3.52 -18.01
CA ASP A 116 1.34 4.20 -18.00
C ASP A 116 0.46 3.84 -16.79
N ILE A 117 0.82 2.79 -16.06
CA ILE A 117 0.05 2.33 -14.89
C ILE A 117 0.49 3.12 -13.64
N PRO A 118 -0.42 3.75 -12.91
CA PRO A 118 -0.07 4.54 -11.75
C PRO A 118 0.52 3.68 -10.62
N ILE A 119 1.63 4.16 -10.07
CA ILE A 119 2.17 3.72 -8.79
C ILE A 119 1.61 4.65 -7.72
N THR A 120 0.98 4.09 -6.69
CA THR A 120 0.33 4.85 -5.62
C THR A 120 0.80 4.36 -4.25
N ILE A 121 0.57 5.18 -3.22
CA ILE A 121 0.96 4.83 -1.84
C ILE A 121 -0.26 4.90 -0.92
N LYS A 122 -0.39 3.88 -0.05
CA LYS A 122 -1.32 3.95 1.06
C LYS A 122 -0.56 4.06 2.37
N CYS A 123 -0.72 5.20 3.07
CA CYS A 123 0.01 5.52 4.29
C CYS A 123 -0.88 5.94 5.46
N ARG A 124 -0.26 6.29 6.59
CA ARG A 124 -0.84 6.92 7.75
C ARG A 124 -0.41 8.39 7.84
N ILE A 125 -0.91 9.13 8.84
CA ILE A 125 -0.46 10.50 9.12
C ILE A 125 0.80 10.55 10.00
N GLY A 126 1.36 9.41 10.37
CA GLY A 126 2.55 9.25 11.20
C GLY A 126 2.46 7.99 12.05
N VAL A 127 3.52 7.67 12.78
CA VAL A 127 3.61 6.51 13.67
C VAL A 127 4.15 6.91 15.04
N ASP A 128 3.67 6.21 16.09
CA ASP A 128 4.09 6.38 17.47
C ASP A 128 4.11 7.85 17.90
N GLU A 129 5.26 8.38 18.32
CA GLU A 129 5.43 9.76 18.81
C GLU A 129 5.64 10.80 17.70
N GLN A 130 5.65 10.40 16.42
CA GLN A 130 5.79 11.37 15.32
C GLN A 130 4.66 12.41 15.35
N ASP A 131 5.01 13.67 15.10
CA ASP A 131 4.05 14.76 14.93
C ASP A 131 3.52 14.77 13.49
N PRO A 132 2.21 14.55 13.27
CA PRO A 132 1.64 14.53 11.93
C PRO A 132 1.80 15.84 11.14
N GLU A 133 1.82 16.99 11.80
CA GLU A 133 1.97 18.30 11.15
C GLU A 133 3.33 18.44 10.46
N LEU A 134 4.34 17.82 11.02
CA LEU A 134 5.71 17.86 10.48
C LEU A 134 6.00 16.68 9.56
N VAL A 135 5.60 15.48 9.98
CA VAL A 135 6.01 14.24 9.31
C VAL A 135 5.24 13.97 8.03
N LEU A 136 3.94 14.27 7.99
CA LEU A 136 3.14 13.95 6.81
C LEU A 136 3.50 14.79 5.59
N PRO A 137 3.61 16.13 5.68
CA PRO A 137 4.06 16.95 4.55
C PRO A 137 5.46 16.57 4.06
N ASP A 138 6.40 16.42 4.99
CA ASP A 138 7.78 16.03 4.69
C ASP A 138 7.89 14.65 4.02
N PHE A 139 7.06 13.68 4.46
CA PHE A 139 6.95 12.37 3.83
C PHE A 139 6.39 12.46 2.41
N ILE A 140 5.29 13.20 2.23
CA ILE A 140 4.65 13.37 0.91
C ILE A 140 5.62 14.07 -0.05
N GLU A 141 6.24 15.17 0.36
CA GLU A 141 7.22 15.92 -0.46
C GLU A 141 8.37 15.02 -0.89
N THR A 142 9.01 14.32 0.06
CA THR A 142 10.14 13.45 -0.23
C THR A 142 9.78 12.35 -1.23
N VAL A 143 8.64 11.69 -1.02
CA VAL A 143 8.24 10.53 -1.84
C VAL A 143 7.64 10.95 -3.18
N SER A 144 6.96 12.08 -3.26
CA SER A 144 6.42 12.58 -4.54
C SER A 144 7.51 12.91 -5.55
N ASN A 145 8.69 13.33 -5.08
CA ASN A 145 9.85 13.58 -5.94
C ASN A 145 10.37 12.32 -6.67
N SER A 146 9.96 11.13 -6.20
CA SER A 146 10.30 9.84 -6.83
C SER A 146 9.27 9.37 -7.88
N GLY A 147 8.28 10.22 -8.23
CA GLY A 147 7.35 9.96 -9.33
C GLY A 147 5.94 9.52 -8.92
N VAL A 148 5.60 9.52 -7.63
CA VAL A 148 4.23 9.26 -7.14
C VAL A 148 3.48 10.57 -6.93
N SER A 149 2.24 10.63 -7.45
CA SER A 149 1.35 11.77 -7.28
C SER A 149 0.07 11.45 -6.49
N ILE A 150 -0.19 10.18 -6.20
CA ILE A 150 -1.41 9.74 -5.53
C ILE A 150 -1.09 9.06 -4.21
N PHE A 151 -1.59 9.66 -3.11
CA PHE A 151 -1.46 9.15 -1.76
C PHE A 151 -2.84 8.88 -1.17
N ILE A 152 -3.07 7.65 -0.72
CA ILE A 152 -4.28 7.25 0.00
C ILE A 152 -3.98 7.32 1.51
N ILE A 153 -4.47 8.35 2.18
CA ILE A 153 -4.10 8.63 3.57
C ILE A 153 -5.16 8.10 4.53
N HIS A 154 -4.78 7.19 5.40
CA HIS A 154 -5.58 6.86 6.56
C HIS A 154 -5.32 7.92 7.65
N ALA A 155 -6.27 8.81 7.87
CA ALA A 155 -6.17 9.97 8.77
C ALA A 155 -6.08 9.60 10.27
N ARG A 156 -5.26 8.61 10.60
CA ARG A 156 -4.92 8.17 11.96
C ARG A 156 -3.43 7.85 12.05
N LYS A 157 -2.82 8.16 13.19
CA LYS A 157 -1.50 7.62 13.51
C LYS A 157 -1.56 6.09 13.64
N ALA A 158 -0.44 5.43 13.41
CA ALA A 158 -0.28 4.03 13.78
C ALA A 158 0.56 3.93 15.06
N ILE A 159 0.12 3.12 16.01
CA ILE A 159 0.91 2.76 17.19
C ILE A 159 1.48 1.37 16.94
N LEU A 160 2.79 1.29 16.80
CA LEU A 160 3.47 0.04 16.40
C LEU A 160 3.63 -0.93 17.57
N ASN A 161 3.78 -0.40 18.78
CA ASN A 161 3.92 -1.19 19.99
C ASN A 161 2.69 -1.03 20.89
N GLY A 162 2.11 -2.16 21.32
CA GLY A 162 1.00 -2.16 22.29
C GLY A 162 -0.40 -2.19 21.70
N LEU A 163 -0.59 -1.93 20.40
CA LEU A 163 -1.88 -2.03 19.74
C LEU A 163 -1.86 -3.01 18.57
N ASN A 164 -2.83 -3.91 18.54
CA ASN A 164 -3.04 -4.77 17.37
C ASN A 164 -3.67 -3.99 16.18
N PRO A 165 -3.72 -4.56 14.96
CA PRO A 165 -4.27 -3.88 13.79
C PRO A 165 -5.75 -3.44 13.92
N LYS A 166 -6.57 -4.16 14.69
CA LYS A 166 -7.99 -3.81 14.92
C LYS A 166 -8.09 -2.60 15.84
N GLU A 167 -7.29 -2.55 16.88
CA GLU A 167 -7.18 -1.43 17.82
C GLU A 167 -6.63 -0.18 17.13
N ASN A 168 -5.63 -0.32 16.29
CA ASN A 168 -5.07 0.76 15.47
C ASN A 168 -6.07 1.41 14.49
N ARG A 169 -7.21 0.78 14.25
CA ARG A 169 -8.31 1.37 13.46
C ARG A 169 -9.35 2.11 14.31
N LYS A 170 -9.25 2.00 15.65
CA LYS A 170 -10.27 2.53 16.57
C LYS A 170 -9.72 3.50 17.59
N ILE A 171 -8.60 3.14 18.25
CA ILE A 171 -8.06 3.86 19.41
C ILE A 171 -7.39 5.18 19.03
N PRO A 172 -6.42 5.24 18.08
CA PRO A 172 -5.90 6.53 17.67
C PRO A 172 -7.02 7.37 17.04
N PRO A 173 -7.18 8.65 17.43
CA PRO A 173 -8.26 9.48 16.90
C PRO A 173 -8.10 9.73 15.40
N ILE A 174 -9.23 9.86 14.69
CA ILE A 174 -9.23 10.36 13.31
C ILE A 174 -8.89 11.85 13.34
N LYS A 175 -8.05 12.28 12.43
CA LYS A 175 -7.53 13.64 12.28
C LYS A 175 -7.57 14.05 10.81
N TYR A 176 -8.77 14.38 10.31
CA TYR A 176 -8.94 14.82 8.91
C TYR A 176 -8.26 16.16 8.62
N ASP A 177 -8.11 17.01 9.63
CA ASP A 177 -7.49 18.35 9.49
C ASP A 177 -6.05 18.30 8.94
N PHE A 178 -5.37 17.16 9.07
CA PHE A 178 -4.04 16.95 8.49
C PHE A 178 -4.05 16.50 7.03
N VAL A 179 -5.23 16.29 6.43
CA VAL A 179 -5.37 15.72 5.08
C VAL A 179 -6.15 16.66 4.14
N ASN A 180 -6.74 17.71 4.70
CA ASN A 180 -7.53 18.74 3.98
C ASN A 180 -6.66 19.88 3.51
#